data_411e1d471da9ec63ce2f4d3cfff08814
#
_entry.id   411e1d471da9ec63ce2f4d3cfff08814
#
_cell.length_a   1.000
_cell.length_b   1.000
_cell.length_c   1.000
_cell.angle_alpha   90.00
_cell.angle_beta   90.00
_cell.angle_gamma   90.00
#
_symmetry.space_group_name_H-M   'P 1'
#
loop_
_entity.id
_entity.type
_entity.pdbx_description
1 polymer ?
#
loop_
_entity_poly.entity_id
_entity_poly.type
_entity_poly.pdbx_seq_one_letter_code
_entity_poly.pdbx_strand_id
1 'polypeptide(L)'
;MRAICNKYGALLILDEVMCGMGRTGTMHAWQSPLVDITPDIQTIGKGLGGGYAPVAGVLISRKVTDTLFAGTGGFAHGQTYQGHPVSCRAALEVLRVIQDEKLVENVTAMGEKLEQLLKQLVLPLPHVGNVRGKGLFWGVSTIESQHQLSTDGDRLSLSRTKQQRSRLTQRIMLL
;
A
#
# COMPACT_ATOMS: atom_id res chain seq x y z
N MET A 1 9.38 7.11 11.16
CA MET A 1 9.84 7.32 9.77
C MET A 1 9.78 8.80 9.40
N ARG A 2 8.64 9.50 9.46
CA ARG A 2 8.51 10.94 9.10
C ARG A 2 9.52 11.84 9.83
N ALA A 3 9.65 11.68 11.17
CA ALA A 3 10.61 12.45 11.95
C ALA A 3 12.07 12.25 11.49
N ILE A 4 12.42 11.03 11.09
CA ILE A 4 13.76 10.72 10.55
C ILE A 4 13.97 11.41 9.21
N CYS A 5 12.97 11.34 8.29
CA CYS A 5 13.05 12.03 7.02
C CYS A 5 13.23 13.54 7.22
N ASN A 6 12.47 14.14 8.14
CA ASN A 6 12.58 15.56 8.45
C ASN A 6 13.96 15.91 9.03
N LYS A 7 14.49 15.08 9.93
CA LYS A 7 15.81 15.31 10.55
C LYS A 7 16.95 15.33 9.53
N TYR A 8 16.86 14.49 8.49
CA TYR A 8 17.92 14.34 7.49
C TYR A 8 17.61 15.03 6.16
N GLY A 9 16.55 15.82 6.07
CA GLY A 9 16.15 16.50 4.84
C GLY A 9 15.73 15.57 3.70
N ALA A 10 15.35 14.32 4.01
CA ALA A 10 14.91 13.33 3.03
C ALA A 10 13.42 13.49 2.71
N LEU A 11 13.04 13.20 1.48
CA LEU A 11 11.64 13.09 1.09
C LEU A 11 11.07 11.73 1.51
N LEU A 12 9.82 11.72 1.98
CA LEU A 12 9.07 10.50 2.24
C LEU A 12 8.18 10.21 1.04
N ILE A 13 8.41 9.08 0.40
CA ILE A 13 7.60 8.61 -0.72
C ILE A 13 6.81 7.38 -0.27
N LEU A 14 5.50 7.39 -0.47
CA LEU A 14 4.64 6.23 -0.24
C LEU A 14 4.11 5.69 -1.56
N ASP A 15 4.39 4.41 -1.82
CA ASP A 15 3.79 3.69 -2.93
C ASP A 15 2.46 3.09 -2.48
N GLU A 16 1.36 3.74 -2.88
CA GLU A 16 0.01 3.29 -2.61
C GLU A 16 -0.71 2.73 -3.84
N VAL A 17 0.05 2.27 -4.83
CA VAL A 17 -0.52 1.65 -6.04
C VAL A 17 -1.41 0.45 -5.71
N MET A 18 -1.07 -0.33 -4.67
CA MET A 18 -1.86 -1.49 -4.25
C MET A 18 -2.79 -1.19 -3.07
N CYS A 19 -2.34 -0.45 -2.09
CA CYS A 19 -3.04 -0.26 -0.81
C CYS A 19 -3.92 1.00 -0.75
N GLY A 20 -3.79 1.90 -1.71
CA GLY A 20 -4.63 3.10 -1.80
C GLY A 20 -6.01 2.85 -2.41
N MET A 21 -6.68 3.93 -2.76
CA MET A 21 -8.02 3.93 -3.39
C MET A 21 -9.06 3.15 -2.58
N GLY A 22 -9.11 3.39 -1.27
CA GLY A 22 -10.10 2.81 -0.37
C GLY A 22 -9.79 1.41 0.15
N ARG A 23 -8.79 0.71 -0.39
CA ARG A 23 -8.52 -0.71 -0.12
C ARG A 23 -8.29 -1.04 1.37
N THR A 24 -7.74 -0.11 2.13
CA THR A 24 -7.42 -0.29 3.57
C THR A 24 -8.47 0.29 4.52
N GLY A 25 -9.58 0.81 4.00
CA GLY A 25 -10.64 1.44 4.81
C GLY A 25 -10.48 2.96 4.97
N THR A 26 -9.50 3.54 4.28
CA THR A 26 -9.35 4.99 4.07
C THR A 26 -8.99 5.23 2.61
N MET A 27 -9.32 6.40 2.04
CA MET A 27 -9.05 6.67 0.62
C MET A 27 -7.56 6.49 0.30
N HIS A 28 -6.68 6.98 1.15
CA HIS A 28 -5.25 6.73 1.12
C HIS A 28 -4.85 5.97 2.39
N ALA A 29 -4.01 4.95 2.26
CA ALA A 29 -3.62 4.11 3.38
C ALA A 29 -2.92 4.90 4.51
N TRP A 30 -2.17 5.95 4.16
CA TRP A 30 -1.50 6.82 5.14
C TRP A 30 -2.47 7.63 6.01
N GLN A 31 -3.73 7.81 5.60
CA GLN A 31 -4.77 8.49 6.39
C GLN A 31 -5.29 7.63 7.55
N SER A 32 -4.92 6.36 7.60
CA SER A 32 -5.29 5.49 8.72
C SER A 32 -4.75 6.07 10.04
N PRO A 33 -5.56 6.12 11.11
CA PRO A 33 -5.10 6.58 12.44
C PRO A 33 -3.87 5.82 12.97
N LEU A 34 -3.60 4.62 12.46
CA LEU A 34 -2.42 3.83 12.82
C LEU A 34 -1.14 4.33 12.13
N VAL A 35 -1.27 5.03 11.02
CA VAL A 35 -0.15 5.52 10.21
C VAL A 35 0.01 7.02 10.39
N ASP A 36 -1.02 7.79 10.08
CA ASP A 36 -1.15 9.26 10.20
C ASP A 36 0.15 10.01 9.81
N ILE A 37 0.67 9.66 8.64
CA ILE A 37 1.95 10.20 8.14
C ILE A 37 1.75 10.75 6.74
N THR A 38 1.61 12.05 6.60
CA THR A 38 1.51 12.70 5.29
C THR A 38 2.83 12.54 4.51
N PRO A 39 2.82 11.93 3.32
CA PRO A 39 4.01 11.81 2.47
C PRO A 39 4.34 13.12 1.75
N ASP A 40 5.58 13.25 1.28
CA ASP A 40 5.98 14.31 0.36
C ASP A 40 5.57 13.96 -1.09
N ILE A 41 5.60 12.67 -1.43
CA ILE A 41 5.19 12.13 -2.73
C ILE A 41 4.43 10.82 -2.48
N GLN A 42 3.35 10.63 -3.25
CA GLN A 42 2.56 9.39 -3.23
C GLN A 42 2.30 8.91 -4.65
N THR A 43 2.47 7.62 -4.91
CA THR A 43 2.04 6.99 -6.15
C THR A 43 0.68 6.30 -5.97
N ILE A 44 -0.19 6.41 -6.97
CA ILE A 44 -1.51 5.79 -7.01
C ILE A 44 -1.73 5.11 -8.37
N GLY A 45 -2.55 4.06 -8.38
CA GLY A 45 -2.83 3.31 -9.62
C GLY A 45 -3.85 2.20 -9.35
N LYS A 46 -3.83 1.15 -10.13
CA LYS A 46 -4.71 -0.03 -10.00
C LYS A 46 -6.16 0.32 -9.69
N GLY A 47 -6.55 0.39 -8.41
CA GLY A 47 -7.87 0.78 -7.95
C GLY A 47 -8.35 2.12 -8.47
N LEU A 48 -7.44 3.03 -8.84
CA LEU A 48 -7.78 4.32 -9.44
C LEU A 48 -8.56 4.16 -10.76
N GLY A 49 -8.19 3.17 -11.57
CA GLY A 49 -8.90 2.85 -12.81
C GLY A 49 -10.01 1.81 -12.66
N GLY A 50 -10.16 1.22 -11.47
CA GLY A 50 -11.19 0.19 -11.19
C GLY A 50 -11.11 -1.05 -12.07
N GLY A 51 -10.01 -1.26 -12.80
CA GLY A 51 -9.88 -2.30 -13.82
C GLY A 51 -10.45 -1.93 -15.20
N TYR A 52 -11.10 -0.77 -15.33
CA TYR A 52 -11.73 -0.33 -16.59
C TYR A 52 -10.75 0.37 -17.53
N ALA A 53 -9.78 1.09 -16.99
CA ALA A 53 -8.79 1.79 -17.79
C ALA A 53 -7.40 1.76 -17.12
N PRO A 54 -6.32 1.65 -17.92
CA PRO A 54 -4.96 1.81 -17.40
C PRO A 54 -4.74 3.28 -17.05
N VAL A 55 -4.56 3.54 -15.75
CA VAL A 55 -4.27 4.88 -15.24
C VAL A 55 -3.46 4.78 -13.96
N ALA A 56 -2.51 5.67 -13.82
CA ALA A 56 -1.72 5.87 -12.62
C ALA A 56 -1.50 7.37 -12.39
N GLY A 57 -1.16 7.74 -11.18
CA GLY A 57 -0.89 9.12 -10.82
C GLY A 57 0.21 9.24 -9.78
N VAL A 58 0.79 10.43 -9.72
CA VAL A 58 1.72 10.85 -8.68
C VAL A 58 1.14 12.09 -8.01
N LEU A 59 0.95 12.02 -6.70
CA LEU A 59 0.54 13.14 -5.87
C LEU A 59 1.80 13.73 -5.23
N ILE A 60 1.98 15.03 -5.36
CA ILE A 60 3.19 15.74 -4.95
C ILE A 60 2.80 16.85 -3.97
N SER A 61 3.47 16.91 -2.83
CA SER A 61 3.25 17.93 -1.81
C SER A 61 3.71 19.31 -2.29
N ARG A 62 3.13 20.36 -1.71
CA ARG A 62 3.52 21.74 -2.00
C ARG A 62 5.01 22.00 -1.76
N LYS A 63 5.60 21.42 -0.72
CA LYS A 63 7.03 21.49 -0.46
C LYS A 63 7.89 21.09 -1.66
N VAL A 64 7.50 20.02 -2.36
CA VAL A 64 8.22 19.54 -3.56
C VAL A 64 7.94 20.41 -4.75
N THR A 65 6.67 20.79 -4.99
CA THR A 65 6.31 21.66 -6.12
C THR A 65 6.93 23.04 -6.02
N ASP A 66 6.95 23.64 -4.83
CA ASP A 66 7.57 24.96 -4.62
C ASP A 66 9.08 24.92 -4.92
N THR A 67 9.74 23.82 -4.55
CA THR A 67 11.17 23.63 -4.90
C THR A 67 11.39 23.49 -6.40
N LEU A 68 10.51 22.75 -7.09
CA LEU A 68 10.57 22.60 -8.55
C LEU A 68 10.36 23.95 -9.26
N PHE A 69 9.37 24.73 -8.82
CA PHE A 69 9.09 26.05 -9.39
C PHE A 69 10.20 27.07 -9.11
N ALA A 70 10.81 27.02 -7.94
CA ALA A 70 11.97 27.87 -7.62
C ALA A 70 13.24 27.49 -8.43
N GLY A 71 13.30 26.25 -8.94
CA GLY A 71 14.40 25.74 -9.75
C GLY A 71 14.11 25.87 -11.25
N THR A 72 14.01 24.74 -11.94
CA THR A 72 13.81 24.69 -13.41
C THR A 72 12.39 25.02 -13.86
N GLY A 73 11.42 25.00 -12.95
CA GLY A 73 9.99 25.15 -13.25
C GLY A 73 9.38 23.96 -13.98
N GLY A 74 10.17 22.93 -14.31
CA GLY A 74 9.76 21.79 -15.09
C GLY A 74 9.78 20.48 -14.29
N PHE A 75 8.73 19.68 -14.43
CA PHE A 75 8.70 18.30 -13.98
C PHE A 75 9.23 17.41 -15.10
N ALA A 76 10.51 17.06 -15.04
CA ALA A 76 11.21 16.31 -16.07
C ALA A 76 10.85 14.81 -16.08
N HIS A 77 9.57 14.50 -15.94
CA HIS A 77 9.04 13.14 -16.00
C HIS A 77 7.71 13.12 -16.76
N GLY A 78 7.55 12.22 -17.69
CA GLY A 78 6.34 12.11 -18.46
C GLY A 78 6.37 10.92 -19.41
N GLN A 79 5.22 10.65 -20.01
CA GLN A 79 5.05 9.59 -21.01
C GLN A 79 3.99 10.01 -22.05
N THR A 80 3.99 9.35 -23.20
CA THR A 80 3.12 9.67 -24.34
C THR A 80 1.63 9.71 -23.99
N TYR A 81 1.18 8.82 -23.11
CA TYR A 81 -0.24 8.71 -22.71
C TYR A 81 -0.59 9.48 -21.44
N GLN A 82 0.30 10.36 -20.98
CA GLN A 82 0.01 11.19 -19.82
C GLN A 82 -1.20 12.09 -20.11
N GLY A 83 -2.14 12.13 -19.16
CA GLY A 83 -3.37 12.90 -19.30
C GLY A 83 -4.35 12.32 -20.34
N HIS A 84 -4.25 11.04 -20.70
CA HIS A 84 -5.17 10.42 -21.66
C HIS A 84 -6.63 10.60 -21.23
N PRO A 85 -7.48 11.30 -22.01
CA PRO A 85 -8.77 11.80 -21.54
C PRO A 85 -9.75 10.68 -21.19
N VAL A 86 -9.74 9.58 -21.93
CA VAL A 86 -10.64 8.44 -21.65
C VAL A 86 -10.24 7.76 -20.33
N SER A 87 -8.94 7.55 -20.09
CA SER A 87 -8.46 6.97 -18.84
C SER A 87 -8.74 7.88 -17.65
N CYS A 88 -8.55 9.19 -17.80
CA CYS A 88 -8.87 10.16 -16.76
C CYS A 88 -10.38 10.21 -16.47
N ARG A 89 -11.22 10.13 -17.51
CA ARG A 89 -12.68 10.09 -17.34
C ARG A 89 -13.12 8.81 -16.63
N ALA A 90 -12.57 7.66 -16.99
CA ALA A 90 -12.85 6.39 -16.31
C ALA A 90 -12.46 6.45 -14.83
N ALA A 91 -11.27 6.97 -14.51
CA ALA A 91 -10.83 7.16 -13.13
C ALA A 91 -11.78 8.09 -12.34
N LEU A 92 -12.24 9.17 -12.96
CA LEU A 92 -13.19 10.09 -12.33
C LEU A 92 -14.51 9.38 -11.99
N GLU A 93 -15.03 8.54 -12.88
CA GLU A 93 -16.25 7.78 -12.59
C GLU A 93 -16.04 6.73 -11.50
N VAL A 94 -14.89 6.05 -11.49
CA VAL A 94 -14.52 5.13 -10.40
C VAL A 94 -14.52 5.85 -9.05
N LEU A 95 -13.92 7.05 -8.98
CA LEU A 95 -13.90 7.83 -7.75
C LEU A 95 -15.31 8.25 -7.30
N ARG A 96 -16.19 8.60 -8.25
CA ARG A 96 -17.61 8.91 -7.95
C ARG A 96 -18.33 7.69 -7.37
N VAL A 97 -18.21 6.52 -7.99
CA VAL A 97 -18.80 5.28 -7.49
C VAL A 97 -18.30 4.96 -6.08
N ILE A 98 -16.98 5.09 -5.83
CA ILE A 98 -16.42 4.87 -4.49
C ILE A 98 -17.08 5.79 -3.46
N GLN A 99 -17.32 7.04 -3.81
CA GLN A 99 -17.93 8.04 -2.93
C GLN A 99 -19.44 7.83 -2.77
N ASP A 100 -20.18 7.70 -3.88
CA ASP A 100 -21.63 7.63 -3.90
C ASP A 100 -22.17 6.34 -3.25
N GLU A 101 -21.47 5.23 -3.46
CA GLU A 101 -21.81 3.93 -2.87
C GLU A 101 -21.14 3.70 -1.50
N LYS A 102 -20.41 4.68 -0.96
CA LYS A 102 -19.73 4.60 0.35
C LYS A 102 -18.86 3.36 0.48
N LEU A 103 -18.10 3.05 -0.58
CA LEU A 103 -17.31 1.82 -0.63
C LEU A 103 -16.19 1.78 0.41
N VAL A 104 -15.66 2.93 0.84
CA VAL A 104 -14.61 3.01 1.87
C VAL A 104 -15.14 2.54 3.22
N GLU A 105 -16.35 2.95 3.57
CA GLU A 105 -17.03 2.50 4.80
C GLU A 105 -17.35 1.00 4.74
N ASN A 106 -17.80 0.52 3.59
CA ASN A 106 -18.03 -0.90 3.38
C ASN A 106 -16.72 -1.71 3.51
N VAL A 107 -15.59 -1.21 3.00
CA VAL A 107 -14.28 -1.84 3.16
C VAL A 107 -13.91 -1.96 4.63
N THR A 108 -14.22 -0.98 5.46
CA THR A 108 -13.97 -1.04 6.90
C THR A 108 -14.78 -2.17 7.55
N ALA A 109 -16.09 -2.20 7.32
CA ALA A 109 -16.99 -3.21 7.89
C ALA A 109 -16.65 -4.64 7.40
N MET A 110 -16.42 -4.81 6.10
CA MET A 110 -16.06 -6.11 5.54
C MET A 110 -14.63 -6.53 5.91
N GLY A 111 -13.74 -5.58 6.09
CA GLY A 111 -12.38 -5.80 6.56
C GLY A 111 -12.32 -6.38 7.97
N GLU A 112 -13.12 -5.87 8.88
CA GLU A 112 -13.24 -6.41 10.24
C GLU A 112 -13.76 -7.87 10.23
N LYS A 113 -14.77 -8.15 9.40
CA LYS A 113 -15.29 -9.50 9.22
C LYS A 113 -14.22 -10.43 8.62
N LEU A 114 -13.50 -9.97 7.60
CA LEU A 114 -12.43 -10.73 6.97
C LEU A 114 -11.29 -11.02 7.96
N GLU A 115 -10.90 -10.04 8.77
CA GLU A 115 -9.89 -10.19 9.81
C GLU A 115 -10.26 -11.31 10.79
N GLN A 116 -11.50 -11.29 11.28
CA GLN A 116 -12.01 -12.32 12.20
C GLN A 116 -11.95 -13.70 11.57
N LEU A 117 -12.43 -13.85 10.34
CA LEU A 117 -12.42 -15.14 9.63
C LEU A 117 -11.00 -15.63 9.33
N LEU A 118 -10.10 -14.76 8.91
CA LEU A 118 -8.70 -15.11 8.67
C LEU A 118 -7.99 -15.56 9.95
N LYS A 119 -8.21 -14.88 11.06
CA LYS A 119 -7.65 -15.26 12.35
C LYS A 119 -8.24 -16.56 12.89
N GLN A 120 -9.52 -16.79 12.67
CA GLN A 120 -10.24 -17.95 13.17
C GLN A 120 -9.99 -19.21 12.31
N LEU A 121 -10.01 -19.09 11.00
CA LEU A 121 -10.02 -20.24 10.09
C LEU A 121 -8.68 -20.47 9.40
N VAL A 122 -7.89 -19.43 9.15
CA VAL A 122 -6.66 -19.51 8.35
C VAL A 122 -5.42 -19.54 9.24
N LEU A 123 -5.33 -18.66 10.23
CA LEU A 123 -4.17 -18.57 11.11
C LEU A 123 -3.85 -19.89 11.85
N PRO A 124 -4.83 -20.71 12.28
CA PRO A 124 -4.54 -21.99 12.95
C PRO A 124 -4.02 -23.11 12.04
N LEU A 125 -4.02 -22.92 10.71
CA LEU A 125 -3.57 -23.96 9.79
C LEU A 125 -2.06 -24.23 9.94
N PRO A 126 -1.61 -25.52 9.82
CA PRO A 126 -0.26 -25.91 10.21
C PRO A 126 0.87 -25.26 9.41
N HIS A 127 0.59 -24.75 8.21
CA HIS A 127 1.58 -24.11 7.35
C HIS A 127 1.40 -22.58 7.25
N VAL A 128 0.56 -22.00 8.10
CA VAL A 128 0.36 -20.55 8.16
C VAL A 128 1.19 -19.96 9.30
N GLY A 129 2.10 -19.07 8.94
CA GLY A 129 2.98 -18.41 9.91
C GLY A 129 2.41 -17.10 10.45
N ASN A 130 1.73 -16.34 9.59
CA ASN A 130 1.18 -15.04 9.98
C ASN A 130 0.04 -14.63 9.03
N VAL A 131 -0.92 -13.90 9.59
CA VAL A 131 -1.99 -13.21 8.86
C VAL A 131 -1.95 -11.74 9.28
N ARG A 132 -1.76 -10.83 8.31
CA ARG A 132 -1.63 -9.40 8.58
C ARG A 132 -2.28 -8.58 7.48
N GLY A 133 -2.89 -7.46 7.85
CA GLY A 133 -3.54 -6.59 6.89
C GLY A 133 -4.37 -5.51 7.53
N LYS A 134 -5.11 -4.78 6.68
CA LYS A 134 -6.06 -3.75 7.07
C LYS A 134 -7.13 -3.61 5.98
N GLY A 135 -8.39 -3.41 6.40
CA GLY A 135 -9.51 -3.36 5.47
C GLY A 135 -9.61 -4.63 4.65
N LEU A 136 -9.61 -4.52 3.33
CA LEU A 136 -9.60 -5.65 2.40
C LEU A 136 -8.22 -5.91 1.78
N PHE A 137 -7.14 -5.46 2.44
CA PHE A 137 -5.76 -5.66 2.01
C PHE A 137 -5.03 -6.55 3.02
N TRP A 138 -4.96 -7.85 2.73
CA TRP A 138 -4.43 -8.87 3.64
C TRP A 138 -3.33 -9.68 3.00
N GLY A 139 -2.37 -10.10 3.83
CA GLY A 139 -1.32 -11.02 3.47
C GLY A 139 -1.29 -12.20 4.42
N VAL A 140 -1.08 -13.38 3.85
CA VAL A 140 -0.85 -14.63 4.58
C VAL A 140 0.56 -15.10 4.26
N SER A 141 1.40 -15.30 5.27
CA SER A 141 2.71 -15.92 5.09
C SER A 141 2.66 -17.40 5.46
N THR A 142 3.32 -18.22 4.65
CA THR A 142 3.46 -19.66 4.89
C THR A 142 4.82 -19.97 5.47
N ILE A 143 4.89 -21.05 6.28
CA ILE A 143 6.09 -21.61 6.89
C ILE A 143 6.14 -23.11 6.63
N GLU A 144 7.33 -23.73 6.71
CA GLU A 144 7.47 -25.17 6.51
C GLU A 144 6.85 -25.97 7.68
N SER A 145 6.95 -25.43 8.92
CA SER A 145 6.25 -25.96 10.09
C SER A 145 6.08 -24.88 11.16
N GLN A 146 5.08 -25.01 12.04
CA GLN A 146 4.88 -24.06 13.16
C GLN A 146 6.03 -24.10 14.19
N HIS A 147 6.84 -25.16 14.22
CA HIS A 147 8.03 -25.25 15.08
C HIS A 147 9.05 -24.12 14.78
N GLN A 148 9.04 -23.55 13.57
CA GLN A 148 9.94 -22.44 13.24
C GLN A 148 9.55 -21.12 13.89
N LEU A 149 8.28 -20.93 14.28
CA LEU A 149 7.85 -19.67 14.94
C LEU A 149 8.38 -19.54 16.37
N SER A 150 8.51 -20.65 17.09
CA SER A 150 9.00 -20.63 18.48
C SER A 150 10.51 -20.35 18.58
N THR A 151 11.27 -20.69 17.53
CA THR A 151 12.72 -20.45 17.48
C THR A 151 13.10 -19.07 16.91
N ASP A 152 12.23 -18.48 16.07
CA ASP A 152 12.47 -17.17 15.48
C ASP A 152 11.95 -16.01 16.36
N GLY A 153 11.01 -16.26 17.27
CA GLY A 153 10.52 -15.27 18.25
C GLY A 153 11.62 -14.76 19.19
N ASP A 154 12.58 -15.63 19.52
CA ASP A 154 13.74 -15.29 20.39
C ASP A 154 14.97 -14.79 19.61
N ARG A 155 14.94 -14.79 18.27
CA ARG A 155 16.04 -14.39 17.40
C ARG A 155 15.74 -13.17 16.53
N LEU A 156 15.27 -12.10 17.12
CA LEU A 156 15.38 -10.75 16.54
C LEU A 156 16.78 -10.16 16.76
N SER A 157 17.83 -10.98 16.65
CA SER A 157 19.22 -10.56 16.60
C SER A 157 19.82 -10.89 15.22
N LEU A 158 19.90 -9.88 14.39
CA LEU A 158 20.92 -9.50 13.40
C LEU A 158 21.88 -10.60 12.86
N SER A 159 21.42 -11.75 12.39
CA SER A 159 22.27 -12.62 11.54
C SER A 159 21.47 -13.52 10.61
N ARG A 160 20.82 -12.95 9.60
CA ARG A 160 20.34 -13.74 8.46
C ARG A 160 21.36 -13.69 7.34
N THR A 161 21.96 -14.83 7.02
CA THR A 161 22.86 -14.98 5.88
C THR A 161 22.14 -14.63 4.57
N LYS A 162 22.86 -14.00 3.62
CA LYS A 162 22.35 -13.54 2.31
C LYS A 162 21.53 -14.60 1.53
N GLN A 163 21.74 -15.88 1.79
CA GLN A 163 21.13 -17.01 1.07
C GLN A 163 19.67 -17.29 1.51
N GLN A 164 19.29 -16.99 2.75
CA GLN A 164 17.90 -17.12 3.22
C GLN A 164 17.02 -15.95 2.75
N ARG A 165 17.59 -14.77 2.51
CA ARG A 165 16.87 -13.61 1.99
C ARG A 165 16.36 -13.84 0.56
N SER A 166 17.10 -14.56 -0.29
CA SER A 166 16.70 -14.79 -1.69
C SER A 166 15.51 -15.75 -1.85
N ARG A 167 15.31 -16.68 -0.91
CA ARG A 167 14.18 -17.63 -0.96
C ARG A 167 12.87 -17.06 -0.38
N LEU A 168 12.93 -16.09 0.50
CA LEU A 168 11.76 -15.41 1.08
C LEU A 168 11.19 -14.33 0.16
N THR A 169 11.99 -13.73 -0.72
CA THR A 169 11.58 -12.65 -1.62
C THR A 169 10.78 -13.15 -2.84
N GLN A 170 10.82 -14.45 -3.14
CA GLN A 170 10.16 -15.03 -4.32
C GLN A 170 8.71 -15.52 -4.10
N ARG A 171 8.13 -15.40 -2.90
CA ARG A 171 6.78 -15.89 -2.63
C ARG A 171 5.79 -14.86 -2.09
N ILE A 172 6.03 -13.59 -2.33
CA ILE A 172 5.04 -12.54 -2.08
C ILE A 172 4.62 -11.99 -3.44
N MET A 173 3.69 -12.67 -4.07
CA MET A 173 2.84 -12.07 -5.10
C MET A 173 1.52 -12.83 -5.15
N LEU A 174 0.48 -12.03 -5.27
CA LEU A 174 -0.92 -12.36 -5.57
C LEU A 174 -1.84 -12.25 -4.33
N LEU A 175 -2.58 -11.19 -4.22
CA LEU A 175 -3.83 -10.85 -4.94
C LEU A 175 -4.03 -9.35 -4.95
#